data_d4c8e05b82a128d1bf3665c6fce56814
#
_entry.id   d4c8e05b82a128d1bf3665c6fce56814
#
_cell.length_a   1.000
_cell.length_b   1.000
_cell.length_c   1.000
_cell.angle_alpha   90.00
_cell.angle_beta   90.00
_cell.angle_gamma   90.00
#
_symmetry.space_group_name_H-M   'P 1'
#
loop_
_entity.id
_entity.type
_entity.pdbx_description
1 polymer ?
#
loop_
_entity_poly.entity_id
_entity_poly.type
_entity_poly.pdbx_seq_one_letter_code
_entity_poly.pdbx_strand_id
1 'polypeptide(L)'
;MNLRHILFVPAALAAAGTGLAAERLTVTVTHNLDQARPSETITIPWSEVNRVLPGALLQHIEVKDAAGHVLPYQVTNVAPQAKDPKNIGVAYGDLIFQHNFAAGEKKATFTVEKIEAMAPPFPSKVSARYIPERLDDFAWENDKVGHRTYGPALAAPAPEGSGKEVLVTSGMDIWHKRVAYPIVDRWYNKGHDHYHHDEGEGMDMYNVGKSRGAGGTGIWDGGALYTSVNYASWKVIANGPVRAIFELNYDAWDAAGTKVSEVKRFTVDAGHYFDQIESTFTFTGPQQLTAAVGLNKTPADKGQEAVITPSTVPADRSMIQWIEQKSNGAFGTAVIVPTADEKGYAEDKLNTLMLAKVISGQPLRYYVGSGWTRGGDFATRDDWLKYVAAQAARVRSPVSVTLGKSN
;
A
#
# COMPACT_ATOMS: atom_id res chain seq x y z
N MET A 1 -90.69 -23.34 10.66
CA MET A 1 -89.37 -24.00 10.45
C MET A 1 -88.36 -22.89 10.32
N ASN A 2 -87.68 -22.58 11.43
CA ASN A 2 -86.70 -21.50 11.48
C ASN A 2 -85.28 -22.08 11.31
N LEU A 3 -84.61 -21.80 10.21
CA LEU A 3 -83.19 -22.10 10.01
C LEU A 3 -82.32 -20.98 10.66
N ARG A 4 -81.56 -21.31 11.69
CA ARG A 4 -80.53 -20.46 12.27
C ARG A 4 -79.26 -20.64 11.48
N HIS A 5 -78.76 -19.53 10.91
CA HIS A 5 -77.45 -19.45 10.31
C HIS A 5 -76.40 -19.25 11.40
N ILE A 6 -75.46 -20.18 11.52
CA ILE A 6 -74.26 -20.09 12.37
C ILE A 6 -73.16 -19.47 11.53
N LEU A 7 -72.75 -18.22 11.86
CA LEU A 7 -71.55 -17.60 11.31
C LEU A 7 -70.31 -18.16 12.02
N PHE A 8 -69.47 -18.83 11.25
CA PHE A 8 -68.10 -19.16 11.68
C PHE A 8 -67.21 -17.95 11.38
N VAL A 9 -66.63 -17.33 12.41
CA VAL A 9 -65.55 -16.34 12.30
C VAL A 9 -64.21 -17.10 12.43
N PRO A 10 -63.35 -17.12 11.43
CA PRO A 10 -62.00 -17.70 11.60
C PRO A 10 -61.12 -16.74 12.43
N ALA A 11 -60.66 -17.18 13.58
CA ALA A 11 -59.63 -16.49 14.34
C ALA A 11 -58.29 -16.67 13.62
N ALA A 12 -57.80 -15.58 13.03
CA ALA A 12 -56.43 -15.52 12.49
C ALA A 12 -55.46 -15.47 13.68
N LEU A 13 -54.76 -16.57 13.95
CA LEU A 13 -53.57 -16.56 14.80
C LEU A 13 -52.47 -15.79 14.08
N ALA A 14 -52.19 -14.56 14.52
CA ALA A 14 -51.00 -13.85 14.18
C ALA A 14 -49.82 -14.52 14.91
N ALA A 15 -49.06 -15.37 14.23
CA ALA A 15 -47.78 -15.83 14.70
C ALA A 15 -46.84 -14.62 14.74
N ALA A 16 -46.64 -14.03 15.92
CA ALA A 16 -45.56 -13.08 16.15
C ALA A 16 -44.26 -13.88 16.05
N GLY A 17 -43.67 -13.88 14.86
CA GLY A 17 -42.30 -14.35 14.66
C GLY A 17 -41.39 -13.42 15.49
N THR A 18 -40.87 -13.91 16.61
CA THR A 18 -39.73 -13.29 17.27
C THR A 18 -38.55 -13.45 16.32
N GLY A 19 -38.39 -12.50 15.40
CA GLY A 19 -37.17 -12.39 14.63
C GLY A 19 -36.03 -12.21 15.64
N LEU A 20 -35.22 -13.28 15.82
CA LEU A 20 -33.96 -13.14 16.49
C LEU A 20 -33.19 -12.02 15.76
N ALA A 21 -32.92 -10.93 16.47
CA ALA A 21 -32.13 -9.83 15.90
C ALA A 21 -30.83 -10.44 15.34
N ALA A 22 -30.54 -10.16 14.07
CA ALA A 22 -29.37 -10.71 13.42
C ALA A 22 -28.12 -10.27 14.19
N GLU A 23 -27.27 -11.23 14.53
CA GLU A 23 -25.99 -10.94 15.18
C GLU A 23 -25.20 -9.96 14.33
N ARG A 24 -24.70 -8.88 14.93
CA ARG A 24 -23.91 -7.84 14.30
C ARG A 24 -22.59 -7.64 15.02
N LEU A 25 -21.53 -7.45 14.25
CA LEU A 25 -20.25 -6.99 14.77
C LEU A 25 -20.21 -5.46 14.69
N THR A 26 -20.18 -4.80 15.83
CA THR A 26 -19.97 -3.36 15.92
C THR A 26 -18.47 -3.08 15.94
N VAL A 27 -18.01 -2.21 15.04
CA VAL A 27 -16.63 -1.78 14.89
C VAL A 27 -16.55 -0.31 15.27
N THR A 28 -15.88 0.00 16.38
CA THR A 28 -15.60 1.37 16.78
C THR A 28 -14.15 1.70 16.51
N VAL A 29 -13.91 2.75 15.73
CA VAL A 29 -12.58 3.22 15.37
C VAL A 29 -12.34 4.58 16.00
N THR A 30 -11.21 4.76 16.67
CA THR A 30 -10.84 6.00 17.33
C THR A 30 -9.41 6.42 17.02
N HIS A 31 -9.13 7.74 17.08
CA HIS A 31 -7.77 8.28 16.97
C HIS A 31 -7.67 9.64 17.67
N ASN A 32 -6.44 10.15 17.86
CA ASN A 32 -6.18 11.38 18.64
C ASN A 32 -5.77 12.59 17.77
N LEU A 33 -5.65 12.45 16.45
CA LEU A 33 -5.23 13.54 15.57
C LEU A 33 -6.42 14.50 15.28
N ASP A 34 -6.16 15.81 15.27
CA ASP A 34 -7.16 16.82 14.93
C ASP A 34 -7.33 17.00 13.41
N GLN A 35 -6.33 16.61 12.65
CA GLN A 35 -6.35 16.67 11.18
C GLN A 35 -7.24 15.59 10.58
N ALA A 36 -7.72 15.84 9.37
CA ALA A 36 -8.45 14.86 8.58
C ALA A 36 -7.57 13.63 8.27
N ARG A 37 -8.20 12.46 8.18
CA ARG A 37 -7.56 11.19 7.77
C ARG A 37 -8.33 10.60 6.59
N PRO A 38 -8.11 11.10 5.38
CA PRO A 38 -8.78 10.56 4.19
C PRO A 38 -8.33 9.13 3.93
N SER A 39 -9.23 8.30 3.42
CA SER A 39 -8.99 6.90 3.03
C SER A 39 -8.32 6.07 4.14
N GLU A 40 -8.66 6.32 5.42
CA GLU A 40 -8.09 5.53 6.50
C GLU A 40 -8.52 4.08 6.39
N THR A 41 -7.57 3.17 6.24
CA THR A 41 -7.86 1.74 6.12
C THR A 41 -8.01 1.11 7.51
N ILE A 42 -9.19 0.58 7.76
CA ILE A 42 -9.57 -0.12 8.99
C ILE A 42 -9.36 -1.61 8.74
N THR A 43 -8.62 -2.25 9.64
CA THR A 43 -8.24 -3.66 9.52
C THR A 43 -8.75 -4.44 10.71
N ILE A 44 -9.47 -5.54 10.45
CA ILE A 44 -10.04 -6.44 11.47
C ILE A 44 -9.61 -7.87 11.13
N PRO A 45 -8.91 -8.57 12.01
CA PRO A 45 -8.59 -9.98 11.79
C PRO A 45 -9.87 -10.80 11.51
N TRP A 46 -9.86 -11.63 10.47
CA TRP A 46 -11.05 -12.43 10.12
C TRP A 46 -11.46 -13.38 11.24
N SER A 47 -10.52 -13.84 12.04
CA SER A 47 -10.80 -14.62 13.25
C SER A 47 -11.73 -13.91 14.23
N GLU A 48 -11.61 -12.57 14.36
CA GLU A 48 -12.50 -11.77 15.21
C GLU A 48 -13.89 -11.61 14.58
N VAL A 49 -13.97 -11.49 13.24
CA VAL A 49 -15.26 -11.52 12.53
C VAL A 49 -15.97 -12.86 12.79
N ASN A 50 -15.26 -13.99 12.61
CA ASN A 50 -15.81 -15.32 12.85
C ASN A 50 -16.21 -15.56 14.32
N ARG A 51 -15.51 -14.95 15.27
CA ARG A 51 -15.85 -15.08 16.69
C ARG A 51 -17.21 -14.47 17.00
N VAL A 52 -17.58 -13.37 16.35
CA VAL A 52 -18.85 -12.66 16.56
C VAL A 52 -19.94 -13.15 15.59
N LEU A 53 -19.56 -13.45 14.36
CA LEU A 53 -20.42 -13.90 13.28
C LEU A 53 -20.00 -15.31 12.81
N PRO A 54 -20.23 -16.38 13.63
CA PRO A 54 -19.78 -17.73 13.30
C PRO A 54 -20.29 -18.20 11.94
N GLY A 55 -19.39 -18.76 11.11
CA GLY A 55 -19.73 -19.23 9.77
C GLY A 55 -19.97 -18.12 8.74
N ALA A 56 -19.54 -16.88 9.01
CA ALA A 56 -19.59 -15.81 8.01
C ALA A 56 -18.75 -16.20 6.79
N LEU A 57 -19.30 -15.99 5.60
CA LEU A 57 -18.61 -16.19 4.32
C LEU A 57 -18.19 -14.82 3.75
N LEU A 58 -17.05 -14.78 3.05
CA LEU A 58 -16.44 -13.54 2.55
C LEU A 58 -17.38 -12.69 1.68
N GLN A 59 -18.25 -13.35 0.93
CA GLN A 59 -19.18 -12.73 -0.02
C GLN A 59 -20.58 -12.52 0.56
N HIS A 60 -20.82 -12.98 1.79
CA HIS A 60 -22.13 -12.94 2.45
C HIS A 60 -22.08 -12.09 3.72
N ILE A 61 -21.36 -11.00 3.63
CA ILE A 61 -21.34 -9.94 4.65
C ILE A 61 -21.56 -8.58 4.00
N GLU A 62 -22.02 -7.63 4.80
CA GLU A 62 -22.00 -6.21 4.47
C GLU A 62 -21.27 -5.45 5.58
N VAL A 63 -20.52 -4.42 5.16
CA VAL A 63 -19.94 -3.42 6.06
C VAL A 63 -20.71 -2.14 5.86
N LYS A 64 -21.25 -1.56 6.94
CA LYS A 64 -22.06 -0.34 6.89
C LYS A 64 -21.48 0.72 7.79
N ASP A 65 -21.58 1.97 7.35
CA ASP A 65 -21.33 3.15 8.21
C ASP A 65 -22.49 3.39 9.18
N ALA A 66 -22.36 4.41 10.04
CA ALA A 66 -23.39 4.78 11.01
C ALA A 66 -24.70 5.28 10.37
N ALA A 67 -24.66 5.72 9.11
CA ALA A 67 -25.83 6.11 8.34
C ALA A 67 -26.51 4.94 7.60
N GLY A 68 -25.90 3.75 7.65
CA GLY A 68 -26.41 2.55 6.98
C GLY A 68 -25.94 2.39 5.53
N HIS A 69 -25.02 3.22 5.03
CA HIS A 69 -24.47 3.07 3.70
C HIS A 69 -23.51 1.87 3.66
N VAL A 70 -23.67 1.02 2.64
CA VAL A 70 -22.76 -0.10 2.40
C VAL A 70 -21.43 0.41 1.89
N LEU A 71 -20.34 -0.01 2.55
CA LEU A 71 -18.97 0.37 2.20
C LEU A 71 -18.31 -0.74 1.38
N PRO A 72 -17.48 -0.40 0.40
CA PRO A 72 -16.57 -1.34 -0.23
C PRO A 72 -15.64 -1.96 0.82
N TYR A 73 -15.51 -3.28 0.77
CA TYR A 73 -14.59 -4.02 1.64
C TYR A 73 -13.80 -5.06 0.86
N GLN A 74 -12.77 -5.58 1.49
CA GLN A 74 -11.94 -6.66 0.99
C GLN A 74 -11.59 -7.60 2.15
N VAL A 75 -11.49 -8.89 1.89
CA VAL A 75 -10.85 -9.83 2.82
C VAL A 75 -9.54 -10.30 2.20
N THR A 76 -8.43 -10.03 2.90
CA THR A 76 -7.09 -10.41 2.46
C THR A 76 -6.70 -11.77 3.02
N ASN A 77 -5.94 -12.54 2.24
CA ASN A 77 -5.35 -13.79 2.70
C ASN A 77 -3.88 -13.55 3.04
N VAL A 78 -3.62 -13.01 4.23
CA VAL A 78 -2.26 -12.65 4.68
C VAL A 78 -1.54 -13.79 5.41
N ALA A 79 -2.24 -14.87 5.72
CA ALA A 79 -1.69 -16.06 6.39
C ALA A 79 -1.99 -17.33 5.56
N PRO A 80 -1.37 -17.51 4.38
CA PRO A 80 -1.73 -18.59 3.44
C PRO A 80 -1.48 -20.00 3.98
N GLN A 81 -0.71 -20.13 5.04
CA GLN A 81 -0.42 -21.40 5.72
C GLN A 81 -1.47 -21.75 6.80
N ALA A 82 -2.33 -20.80 7.17
CA ALA A 82 -3.37 -21.06 8.15
C ALA A 82 -4.39 -22.05 7.58
N LYS A 83 -4.80 -22.97 8.42
CA LYS A 83 -5.80 -23.99 8.08
C LYS A 83 -7.12 -23.65 8.77
N ASP A 84 -8.23 -23.95 8.11
CA ASP A 84 -9.55 -23.98 8.76
C ASP A 84 -9.76 -25.34 9.44
N PRO A 85 -9.47 -25.51 10.74
CA PRO A 85 -9.49 -26.80 11.40
C PRO A 85 -10.90 -27.35 11.59
N LYS A 86 -11.94 -26.51 11.43
CA LYS A 86 -13.35 -26.88 11.65
C LYS A 86 -14.18 -26.84 10.38
N ASN A 87 -13.56 -26.48 9.24
CA ASN A 87 -14.25 -26.33 7.96
C ASN A 87 -15.50 -25.42 8.05
N ILE A 88 -15.38 -24.34 8.82
CA ILE A 88 -16.47 -23.38 9.08
C ILE A 88 -16.34 -22.09 8.29
N GLY A 89 -15.43 -22.05 7.32
CA GLY A 89 -15.15 -20.90 6.48
C GLY A 89 -13.71 -20.43 6.57
N VAL A 90 -13.44 -19.15 6.29
CA VAL A 90 -12.09 -18.59 6.33
C VAL A 90 -11.58 -18.49 7.77
N ALA A 91 -10.45 -19.11 8.06
CA ALA A 91 -9.82 -19.11 9.39
C ALA A 91 -8.75 -18.03 9.57
N TYR A 92 -8.39 -17.29 8.51
CA TYR A 92 -7.26 -16.34 8.49
C TYR A 92 -7.53 -15.20 7.52
N GLY A 93 -6.67 -14.18 7.57
CA GLY A 93 -6.77 -12.97 6.78
C GLY A 93 -7.39 -11.82 7.59
N ASP A 94 -7.60 -10.71 6.89
CA ASP A 94 -8.15 -9.49 7.47
C ASP A 94 -9.34 -9.01 6.64
N LEU A 95 -10.42 -8.64 7.30
CA LEU A 95 -11.45 -7.77 6.73
C LEU A 95 -10.94 -6.34 6.76
N ILE A 96 -10.91 -5.69 5.61
CA ILE A 96 -10.49 -4.30 5.47
C ILE A 96 -11.52 -3.48 4.73
N PHE A 97 -11.70 -2.25 5.15
CA PHE A 97 -12.52 -1.22 4.51
C PHE A 97 -11.97 0.16 4.85
N GLN A 98 -12.48 1.21 4.21
CA GLN A 98 -11.94 2.56 4.39
C GLN A 98 -13.00 3.54 4.89
N HIS A 99 -12.52 4.55 5.64
CA HIS A 99 -13.32 5.68 6.08
C HIS A 99 -12.53 6.99 5.93
N ASN A 100 -13.25 8.07 5.58
CA ASN A 100 -12.68 9.40 5.52
C ASN A 100 -13.02 10.15 6.81
N PHE A 101 -12.11 10.15 7.79
CA PHE A 101 -12.30 10.98 8.98
C PHE A 101 -12.14 12.44 8.62
N ALA A 102 -13.16 13.25 8.93
CA ALA A 102 -13.07 14.70 8.83
C ALA A 102 -12.12 15.28 9.89
N ALA A 103 -11.66 16.51 9.69
CA ALA A 103 -10.90 17.21 10.72
C ALA A 103 -11.74 17.34 12.02
N GLY A 104 -11.17 16.92 13.15
CA GLY A 104 -11.86 16.89 14.44
C GLY A 104 -12.75 15.67 14.69
N GLU A 105 -13.03 14.83 13.70
CA GLU A 105 -13.74 13.56 13.89
C GLU A 105 -12.79 12.53 14.53
N LYS A 106 -12.96 12.28 15.82
CA LYS A 106 -12.09 11.38 16.60
C LYS A 106 -12.59 9.94 16.67
N LYS A 107 -13.82 9.69 16.22
CA LYS A 107 -14.49 8.40 16.37
C LYS A 107 -15.48 8.18 15.24
N ALA A 108 -15.45 6.97 14.68
CA ALA A 108 -16.48 6.47 13.77
C ALA A 108 -16.92 5.07 14.21
N THR A 109 -18.15 4.70 13.86
CA THR A 109 -18.73 3.39 14.21
C THR A 109 -19.28 2.74 12.94
N PHE A 110 -19.02 1.46 12.79
CA PHE A 110 -19.45 0.65 11.65
C PHE A 110 -20.09 -0.64 12.14
N THR A 111 -20.88 -1.26 11.28
CA THR A 111 -21.44 -2.59 11.52
C THR A 111 -20.99 -3.56 10.42
N VAL A 112 -20.69 -4.78 10.84
CA VAL A 112 -20.52 -5.91 9.92
C VAL A 112 -21.64 -6.91 10.24
N GLU A 113 -22.40 -7.31 9.23
CA GLU A 113 -23.51 -8.24 9.39
C GLU A 113 -23.51 -9.29 8.27
N LYS A 114 -24.06 -10.48 8.58
CA LYS A 114 -24.29 -11.51 7.56
C LYS A 114 -25.48 -11.12 6.69
N ILE A 115 -25.36 -11.40 5.39
CA ILE A 115 -26.45 -11.25 4.43
C ILE A 115 -26.68 -12.58 3.70
N GLU A 116 -27.93 -12.84 3.29
CA GLU A 116 -28.27 -14.03 2.51
C GLU A 116 -27.81 -13.91 1.05
N ALA A 117 -27.97 -12.73 0.47
CA ALA A 117 -27.50 -12.44 -0.88
C ALA A 117 -25.97 -12.34 -0.92
N MET A 118 -25.39 -12.59 -2.08
CA MET A 118 -23.98 -12.35 -2.31
C MET A 118 -23.74 -10.83 -2.43
N ALA A 119 -22.73 -10.30 -1.74
CA ALA A 119 -22.31 -8.92 -1.92
C ALA A 119 -21.90 -8.67 -3.37
N PRO A 120 -22.24 -7.50 -3.96
CA PRO A 120 -21.81 -7.17 -5.31
C PRO A 120 -20.28 -7.02 -5.36
N PRO A 121 -19.64 -7.31 -6.52
CA PRO A 121 -18.22 -7.07 -6.67
C PRO A 121 -17.93 -5.57 -6.60
N PHE A 122 -16.92 -5.20 -5.80
CA PHE A 122 -16.45 -3.82 -5.76
C PHE A 122 -15.35 -3.61 -6.81
N PRO A 123 -15.34 -2.47 -7.53
CA PRO A 123 -14.27 -2.15 -8.47
C PRO A 123 -12.91 -2.15 -7.76
N SER A 124 -11.93 -2.85 -8.34
CA SER A 124 -10.57 -2.84 -7.82
C SER A 124 -9.91 -1.48 -8.09
N LYS A 125 -9.34 -0.88 -7.05
CA LYS A 125 -8.58 0.37 -7.15
C LYS A 125 -7.08 0.14 -7.00
N VAL A 126 -6.67 -1.07 -6.66
CA VAL A 126 -5.28 -1.40 -6.36
C VAL A 126 -4.91 -2.72 -7.03
N SER A 127 -3.73 -2.76 -7.63
CA SER A 127 -3.21 -3.98 -8.25
C SER A 127 -1.70 -4.04 -8.20
N ALA A 128 -1.17 -5.26 -8.22
CA ALA A 128 0.25 -5.55 -8.35
C ALA A 128 0.42 -6.79 -9.23
N ARG A 129 1.36 -6.75 -10.17
CA ARG A 129 1.64 -7.87 -11.04
C ARG A 129 3.07 -7.91 -11.56
N TYR A 130 3.49 -9.10 -11.93
CA TYR A 130 4.69 -9.39 -12.70
C TYR A 130 4.47 -9.06 -14.18
N ILE A 131 5.49 -8.48 -14.83
CA ILE A 131 5.46 -7.96 -16.21
C ILE A 131 6.54 -8.67 -17.05
N PRO A 132 6.31 -9.91 -17.50
CA PRO A 132 7.29 -10.63 -18.33
C PRO A 132 7.51 -9.95 -19.67
N GLU A 133 6.53 -9.26 -20.20
CA GLU A 133 6.59 -8.53 -21.46
C GLU A 133 7.55 -7.34 -21.44
N ARG A 134 8.01 -6.89 -20.26
CA ARG A 134 8.99 -5.81 -20.09
C ARG A 134 10.17 -6.28 -19.24
N LEU A 135 10.87 -7.30 -19.70
CA LEU A 135 12.12 -7.81 -19.10
C LEU A 135 11.99 -8.11 -17.59
N ASP A 136 10.87 -8.72 -17.21
CA ASP A 136 10.55 -9.10 -15.83
C ASP A 136 10.37 -7.94 -14.87
N ASP A 137 9.86 -6.78 -15.31
CA ASP A 137 9.46 -5.74 -14.38
C ASP A 137 8.42 -6.29 -13.39
N PHE A 138 8.32 -5.68 -12.21
CA PHE A 138 7.19 -5.85 -11.31
C PHE A 138 6.56 -4.49 -11.07
N ALA A 139 5.27 -4.35 -11.39
CA ALA A 139 4.55 -3.09 -11.31
C ALA A 139 3.37 -3.19 -10.36
N TRP A 140 3.07 -2.08 -9.70
CA TRP A 140 1.90 -1.92 -8.84
C TRP A 140 1.37 -0.52 -8.92
N GLU A 141 0.08 -0.37 -8.64
CA GLU A 141 -0.60 0.91 -8.66
C GLU A 141 -1.79 0.93 -7.73
N ASN A 142 -2.18 2.14 -7.36
CA ASN A 142 -3.50 2.43 -6.84
C ASN A 142 -4.16 3.55 -7.66
N ASP A 143 -5.28 4.10 -7.17
CA ASP A 143 -6.00 5.20 -7.82
C ASP A 143 -5.29 6.57 -7.74
N LYS A 144 -4.06 6.65 -7.19
CA LYS A 144 -3.27 7.89 -7.04
C LYS A 144 -1.93 7.85 -7.77
N VAL A 145 -1.21 6.75 -7.70
CA VAL A 145 0.16 6.61 -8.17
C VAL A 145 0.44 5.19 -8.64
N GLY A 146 1.34 5.04 -9.60
CA GLY A 146 1.89 3.76 -10.01
C GLY A 146 3.38 3.69 -9.72
N HIS A 147 3.88 2.47 -9.65
CA HIS A 147 5.27 2.17 -9.38
C HIS A 147 5.72 0.95 -10.16
N ARG A 148 7.03 0.83 -10.36
CA ARG A 148 7.66 -0.41 -10.83
C ARG A 148 9.03 -0.61 -10.18
N THR A 149 9.50 -1.83 -10.26
CA THR A 149 10.89 -2.19 -10.02
C THR A 149 11.32 -3.24 -11.04
N TYR A 150 12.60 -3.49 -11.13
CA TYR A 150 13.23 -4.14 -12.26
C TYR A 150 13.59 -5.58 -11.94
N GLY A 151 13.27 -6.49 -12.87
CA GLY A 151 13.47 -7.91 -12.69
C GLY A 151 14.75 -8.49 -13.28
N PRO A 152 14.95 -9.80 -13.14
CA PRO A 152 16.19 -10.46 -13.49
C PRO A 152 16.50 -10.44 -15.00
N ALA A 153 15.48 -10.45 -15.86
CA ALA A 153 15.71 -10.40 -17.30
C ALA A 153 16.32 -9.07 -17.76
N LEU A 154 16.00 -7.95 -17.07
CA LEU A 154 16.62 -6.66 -17.36
C LEU A 154 18.08 -6.61 -16.88
N ALA A 155 18.42 -7.29 -15.79
CA ALA A 155 19.79 -7.38 -15.28
C ALA A 155 20.68 -8.33 -16.09
N ALA A 156 20.09 -9.27 -16.83
CA ALA A 156 20.84 -10.25 -17.60
C ALA A 156 21.65 -9.59 -18.73
N PRO A 157 22.90 -10.04 -18.98
CA PRO A 157 23.75 -9.49 -20.05
C PRO A 157 23.02 -9.44 -21.39
N ALA A 158 23.24 -8.37 -22.13
CA ALA A 158 22.71 -8.25 -23.49
C ALA A 158 23.67 -8.94 -24.48
N PRO A 159 23.16 -9.71 -25.45
CA PRO A 159 23.96 -10.15 -26.59
C PRO A 159 24.52 -8.93 -27.34
N GLU A 160 25.74 -9.06 -27.87
CA GLU A 160 26.36 -8.00 -28.66
C GLU A 160 25.47 -7.61 -29.84
N GLY A 161 25.24 -6.32 -30.04
CA GLY A 161 24.42 -5.77 -31.12
C GLY A 161 22.90 -5.98 -30.95
N SER A 162 22.41 -6.57 -29.86
CA SER A 162 20.97 -6.83 -29.65
C SER A 162 20.13 -5.57 -29.40
N GLY A 163 20.75 -4.46 -28.98
CA GLY A 163 20.03 -3.28 -28.52
C GLY A 163 19.23 -3.46 -27.23
N LYS A 164 19.32 -4.64 -26.59
CA LYS A 164 18.63 -4.93 -25.33
C LYS A 164 19.14 -3.99 -24.24
N GLU A 165 18.23 -3.35 -23.54
CA GLU A 165 18.53 -2.58 -22.33
C GLU A 165 19.07 -3.50 -21.22
N VAL A 166 20.08 -3.04 -20.49
CA VAL A 166 20.59 -3.71 -19.29
C VAL A 166 20.65 -2.72 -18.14
N LEU A 167 19.93 -3.03 -17.07
CA LEU A 167 19.93 -2.22 -15.86
C LEU A 167 19.99 -3.14 -14.62
N VAL A 168 21.08 -3.00 -13.87
CA VAL A 168 21.29 -3.71 -12.60
C VAL A 168 20.97 -2.74 -11.46
N THR A 169 19.83 -2.90 -10.82
CA THR A 169 19.37 -2.06 -9.73
C THR A 169 18.23 -2.70 -8.95
N SER A 170 18.16 -2.45 -7.65
CA SER A 170 16.99 -2.69 -6.81
C SER A 170 16.28 -1.39 -6.41
N GLY A 171 16.49 -0.33 -7.20
CA GLY A 171 15.75 0.92 -7.06
C GLY A 171 14.30 0.79 -7.47
N MET A 172 13.46 1.69 -6.97
CA MET A 172 12.03 1.74 -7.28
C MET A 172 11.69 2.98 -8.09
N ASP A 173 10.84 2.80 -9.07
CA ASP A 173 10.37 3.81 -10.00
C ASP A 173 8.99 4.34 -9.63
N ILE A 174 8.62 5.51 -10.15
CA ILE A 174 7.35 6.17 -9.89
C ILE A 174 6.69 6.54 -11.20
N TRP A 175 5.43 6.14 -11.35
CA TRP A 175 4.56 6.51 -12.46
C TRP A 175 3.47 7.47 -11.98
N HIS A 176 3.54 8.71 -12.43
CA HIS A 176 2.64 9.77 -11.99
C HIS A 176 1.33 9.73 -12.78
N LYS A 177 0.22 9.60 -12.07
CA LYS A 177 -1.12 9.46 -12.66
C LYS A 177 -1.89 10.78 -12.63
N ARG A 178 -2.76 10.97 -13.64
CA ARG A 178 -3.80 12.00 -13.69
C ARG A 178 -5.20 11.41 -13.60
N VAL A 179 -5.31 10.09 -13.57
CA VAL A 179 -6.55 9.33 -13.63
C VAL A 179 -6.61 8.32 -12.50
N ALA A 180 -7.83 8.05 -12.02
CA ALA A 180 -8.03 7.10 -10.93
C ALA A 180 -8.15 5.64 -11.38
N TYR A 181 -8.40 5.39 -12.68
CA TYR A 181 -8.49 4.03 -13.20
C TYR A 181 -7.08 3.40 -13.40
N PRO A 182 -6.98 2.06 -13.47
CA PRO A 182 -5.72 1.35 -13.67
C PRO A 182 -5.03 1.71 -14.99
N ILE A 183 -3.70 1.95 -14.93
CA ILE A 183 -2.90 2.37 -16.11
C ILE A 183 -1.78 1.39 -16.46
N VAL A 184 -1.35 0.51 -15.55
CA VAL A 184 -0.18 -0.35 -15.75
C VAL A 184 -0.28 -1.14 -17.05
N ASP A 185 -1.37 -1.90 -17.26
CA ASP A 185 -1.56 -2.68 -18.49
C ASP A 185 -1.67 -1.80 -19.73
N ARG A 186 -2.35 -0.67 -19.60
CA ARG A 186 -2.56 0.28 -20.70
C ARG A 186 -1.25 0.86 -21.20
N TRP A 187 -0.38 1.28 -20.25
CA TRP A 187 0.88 1.93 -20.58
C TRP A 187 1.89 0.93 -21.15
N TYR A 188 2.02 -0.25 -20.55
CA TYR A 188 2.88 -1.28 -21.11
C TYR A 188 2.43 -1.71 -22.52
N ASN A 189 1.12 -1.82 -22.79
CA ASN A 189 0.59 -2.17 -24.10
C ASN A 189 0.82 -1.07 -25.16
N LYS A 190 0.91 0.20 -24.76
CA LYS A 190 1.27 1.30 -25.67
C LYS A 190 2.76 1.27 -26.03
N GLY A 191 3.61 0.74 -25.17
CA GLY A 191 5.06 0.63 -25.36
C GLY A 191 5.87 1.72 -24.68
N HIS A 192 7.18 1.49 -24.62
CA HIS A 192 8.15 2.27 -23.85
C HIS A 192 8.09 3.78 -24.13
N ASP A 193 8.03 4.18 -25.39
CA ASP A 193 8.08 5.59 -25.75
C ASP A 193 6.82 6.36 -25.32
N HIS A 194 5.67 5.67 -25.26
CA HIS A 194 4.39 6.30 -24.94
C HIS A 194 4.23 6.65 -23.47
N TYR A 195 4.65 5.78 -22.56
CA TYR A 195 4.43 6.07 -21.13
C TYR A 195 5.42 7.11 -20.57
N HIS A 196 6.46 7.50 -21.32
CA HIS A 196 7.31 8.64 -20.99
C HIS A 196 6.74 10.00 -21.45
N HIS A 197 5.54 10.02 -22.06
CA HIS A 197 4.83 11.22 -22.46
C HIS A 197 3.43 11.27 -21.83
N ASP A 198 3.06 12.45 -21.33
CA ASP A 198 1.72 12.67 -20.77
C ASP A 198 0.68 12.77 -21.92
N GLU A 199 0.02 11.67 -22.21
CA GLU A 199 -1.08 11.58 -23.18
C GLU A 199 -2.46 11.79 -22.50
N GLY A 200 -2.52 12.44 -21.33
CA GLY A 200 -3.75 12.72 -20.59
C GLY A 200 -4.02 11.77 -19.41
N GLU A 201 -3.27 10.68 -19.29
CA GLU A 201 -3.41 9.71 -18.20
C GLU A 201 -2.33 9.86 -17.12
N GLY A 202 -1.23 10.53 -17.45
CA GLY A 202 -0.02 10.67 -16.65
C GLY A 202 1.20 10.21 -17.42
N MET A 203 2.33 10.02 -16.72
CA MET A 203 3.59 9.60 -17.33
C MET A 203 4.58 9.05 -16.33
N ASP A 204 5.56 8.28 -16.85
CA ASP A 204 6.82 7.96 -16.22
C ASP A 204 7.83 9.08 -16.53
N MET A 205 8.16 9.86 -15.51
CA MET A 205 9.15 10.95 -15.61
C MET A 205 10.20 10.88 -14.51
N TYR A 206 10.24 9.77 -13.78
CA TYR A 206 11.16 9.55 -12.69
C TYR A 206 12.36 8.72 -13.15
N ASN A 207 13.58 9.25 -12.98
CA ASN A 207 14.79 8.51 -13.34
C ASN A 207 15.32 7.71 -12.15
N VAL A 208 15.46 6.42 -12.30
CA VAL A 208 16.05 5.52 -11.27
C VAL A 208 17.52 5.26 -11.54
N GLY A 209 17.88 4.78 -12.71
CA GLY A 209 19.25 4.41 -13.06
C GLY A 209 19.85 3.44 -12.02
N LYS A 210 21.08 3.71 -11.60
CA LYS A 210 21.78 2.93 -10.56
C LYS A 210 21.52 3.42 -9.14
N SER A 211 20.67 4.43 -8.97
CA SER A 211 20.31 4.96 -7.65
C SER A 211 19.34 4.02 -6.91
N ARG A 212 18.91 4.44 -5.73
CA ARG A 212 17.85 3.74 -4.99
C ARG A 212 16.44 4.10 -5.48
N GLY A 213 16.35 4.95 -6.54
CA GLY A 213 15.08 5.45 -6.99
C GLY A 213 14.32 6.14 -5.85
N ALA A 214 13.06 5.81 -5.65
CA ALA A 214 12.26 6.24 -4.52
C ALA A 214 12.04 5.09 -3.55
N GLY A 215 12.87 5.02 -2.50
CA GLY A 215 12.70 4.06 -1.40
C GLY A 215 13.41 2.71 -1.54
N GLY A 216 14.27 2.53 -2.53
CA GLY A 216 15.17 1.37 -2.58
C GLY A 216 16.11 1.35 -1.37
N THR A 217 16.46 0.15 -0.90
CA THR A 217 17.26 -0.06 0.32
C THR A 217 18.67 -0.52 0.01
N GLY A 218 19.49 -0.52 1.03
CA GLY A 218 20.82 -1.12 1.08
C GLY A 218 21.34 -1.15 2.51
N ILE A 219 22.56 -1.67 2.68
CA ILE A 219 23.28 -1.63 3.96
C ILE A 219 24.34 -0.53 3.87
N TRP A 220 24.35 0.33 4.87
CA TRP A 220 25.30 1.43 5.00
C TRP A 220 26.40 1.03 5.97
N ASP A 221 27.62 0.99 5.49
CA ASP A 221 28.79 0.71 6.33
C ASP A 221 30.01 1.50 5.87
N GLY A 222 30.79 2.06 6.81
CA GLY A 222 32.03 2.77 6.54
C GLY A 222 31.92 3.95 5.54
N GLY A 223 30.73 4.55 5.36
CA GLY A 223 30.50 5.61 4.39
C GLY A 223 30.18 5.11 2.97
N ALA A 224 29.93 3.81 2.80
CA ALA A 224 29.56 3.19 1.54
C ALA A 224 28.18 2.51 1.65
N LEU A 225 27.44 2.52 0.53
CA LEU A 225 26.16 1.85 0.38
C LEU A 225 26.34 0.53 -0.40
N TYR A 226 25.99 -0.57 0.23
CA TYR A 226 26.01 -1.92 -0.35
C TYR A 226 24.58 -2.34 -0.68
N THR A 227 24.31 -2.70 -1.92
CA THR A 227 22.95 -2.97 -2.41
C THR A 227 22.82 -4.34 -3.06
N SER A 228 21.62 -4.91 -3.00
CA SER A 228 21.24 -6.02 -3.86
C SER A 228 21.23 -5.61 -5.34
N VAL A 229 21.18 -6.59 -6.21
CA VAL A 229 20.79 -6.47 -7.61
C VAL A 229 19.25 -6.49 -7.73
N ASN A 230 18.73 -6.65 -8.95
CA ASN A 230 17.31 -6.79 -9.24
C ASN A 230 16.68 -7.89 -8.38
N TYR A 231 15.37 -7.86 -8.13
CA TYR A 231 14.71 -8.91 -7.39
C TYR A 231 14.86 -10.27 -8.09
N ALA A 232 14.88 -11.36 -7.31
CA ALA A 232 15.06 -12.71 -7.81
C ALA A 232 13.72 -13.46 -7.98
N SER A 233 12.77 -13.20 -7.10
CA SER A 233 11.44 -13.81 -7.14
C SER A 233 10.39 -12.92 -6.49
N TRP A 234 9.13 -13.23 -6.77
CA TRP A 234 7.99 -12.44 -6.33
C TRP A 234 6.83 -13.32 -5.88
N LYS A 235 5.92 -12.74 -5.11
CA LYS A 235 4.67 -13.37 -4.71
C LYS A 235 3.59 -12.31 -4.52
N VAL A 236 2.48 -12.39 -5.24
CA VAL A 236 1.27 -11.61 -4.96
C VAL A 236 0.44 -12.34 -3.91
N ILE A 237 0.12 -11.66 -2.82
CA ILE A 237 -0.66 -12.20 -1.69
C ILE A 237 -2.11 -11.73 -1.79
N ALA A 238 -2.34 -10.47 -2.14
CA ALA A 238 -3.66 -9.91 -2.33
C ALA A 238 -3.66 -8.82 -3.41
N ASN A 239 -4.71 -8.79 -4.19
CA ASN A 239 -5.13 -7.66 -5.02
C ASN A 239 -6.61 -7.41 -4.75
N GLY A 240 -7.05 -6.18 -4.80
CA GLY A 240 -8.47 -5.95 -4.57
C GLY A 240 -8.90 -4.49 -4.52
N PRO A 241 -10.15 -4.25 -4.13
CA PRO A 241 -10.73 -2.92 -4.18
C PRO A 241 -10.06 -1.93 -3.24
N VAL A 242 -9.45 -2.41 -2.14
CA VAL A 242 -8.89 -1.57 -1.09
C VAL A 242 -7.37 -1.66 -1.00
N ARG A 243 -6.81 -2.89 -1.12
CA ARG A 243 -5.39 -3.14 -0.81
C ARG A 243 -4.78 -4.19 -1.74
N ALA A 244 -3.54 -3.92 -2.20
CA ALA A 244 -2.65 -4.94 -2.72
C ALA A 244 -1.55 -5.26 -1.69
N ILE A 245 -1.17 -6.55 -1.61
CA ILE A 245 -0.07 -7.03 -0.79
C ILE A 245 0.78 -7.95 -1.65
N PHE A 246 2.07 -7.71 -1.70
CA PHE A 246 3.00 -8.56 -2.43
C PHE A 246 4.39 -8.57 -1.78
N GLU A 247 5.20 -9.54 -2.14
CA GLU A 247 6.58 -9.70 -1.68
C GLU A 247 7.53 -9.81 -2.87
N LEU A 248 8.69 -9.17 -2.73
CA LEU A 248 9.83 -9.30 -3.63
C LEU A 248 11.02 -9.81 -2.82
N ASN A 249 11.66 -10.87 -3.31
CA ASN A 249 12.83 -11.47 -2.68
C ASN A 249 14.09 -11.06 -3.44
N TYR A 250 15.12 -10.69 -2.72
CA TYR A 250 16.43 -10.32 -3.22
C TYR A 250 17.45 -11.31 -2.71
N ASP A 251 18.19 -11.92 -3.66
CA ASP A 251 19.24 -12.88 -3.35
C ASP A 251 20.37 -12.25 -2.53
N ALA A 252 21.15 -13.09 -1.89
CA ALA A 252 22.21 -12.66 -1.00
C ALA A 252 23.31 -11.89 -1.74
N TRP A 253 23.64 -10.70 -1.23
CA TRP A 253 24.77 -9.88 -1.67
C TRP A 253 25.79 -9.70 -0.57
N ASP A 254 26.97 -9.21 -0.91
CA ASP A 254 28.00 -8.87 0.05
C ASP A 254 27.85 -7.41 0.51
N ALA A 255 27.76 -7.21 1.81
CA ALA A 255 27.73 -5.90 2.45
C ALA A 255 28.93 -5.80 3.41
N ALA A 256 30.08 -5.31 2.93
CA ALA A 256 31.34 -5.19 3.65
C ALA A 256 31.76 -6.51 4.37
N GLY A 257 31.70 -7.63 3.65
CA GLY A 257 32.07 -8.96 4.16
C GLY A 257 30.93 -9.69 4.89
N THR A 258 29.75 -9.06 5.06
CA THR A 258 28.56 -9.71 5.59
C THR A 258 27.63 -10.10 4.46
N LYS A 259 27.25 -11.38 4.36
CA LYS A 259 26.23 -11.83 3.41
C LYS A 259 24.83 -11.43 3.92
N VAL A 260 24.10 -10.67 3.10
CA VAL A 260 22.77 -10.15 3.42
C VAL A 260 21.80 -10.55 2.31
N SER A 261 20.62 -11.03 2.65
CA SER A 261 19.49 -11.17 1.74
C SER A 261 18.31 -10.34 2.24
N GLU A 262 17.33 -10.05 1.38
CA GLU A 262 16.20 -9.19 1.73
C GLU A 262 14.89 -9.73 1.18
N VAL A 263 13.84 -9.63 1.98
CA VAL A 263 12.45 -9.75 1.55
C VAL A 263 11.76 -8.40 1.79
N LYS A 264 11.25 -7.80 0.72
CA LYS A 264 10.39 -6.61 0.80
C LYS A 264 8.94 -7.04 0.69
N ARG A 265 8.14 -6.70 1.70
CA ARG A 265 6.70 -6.83 1.69
C ARG A 265 6.07 -5.45 1.51
N PHE A 266 5.26 -5.31 0.47
CA PHE A 266 4.55 -4.09 0.13
C PHE A 266 3.09 -4.19 0.55
N THR A 267 2.57 -3.09 1.10
CA THR A 267 1.15 -2.88 1.35
C THR A 267 0.75 -1.56 0.69
N VAL A 268 -0.08 -1.66 -0.34
CA VAL A 268 -0.51 -0.55 -1.18
C VAL A 268 -2.00 -0.36 -1.00
N ASP A 269 -2.42 0.79 -0.51
CA ASP A 269 -3.82 1.10 -0.22
C ASP A 269 -4.41 2.10 -1.21
N ALA A 270 -5.67 1.93 -1.55
CA ALA A 270 -6.42 2.89 -2.35
C ALA A 270 -6.50 4.27 -1.67
N GLY A 271 -6.46 5.34 -2.46
CA GLY A 271 -6.58 6.71 -1.97
C GLY A 271 -5.34 7.29 -1.30
N HIS A 272 -4.22 6.57 -1.28
CA HIS A 272 -2.97 6.99 -0.66
C HIS A 272 -1.89 7.30 -1.71
N TYR A 273 -1.05 8.29 -1.40
CA TYR A 273 0.18 8.58 -2.16
C TYR A 273 1.40 7.87 -1.57
N PHE A 274 1.27 7.21 -0.42
CA PHE A 274 2.33 6.47 0.24
C PHE A 274 2.01 4.99 0.30
N ASP A 275 2.98 4.17 -0.10
CA ASP A 275 3.01 2.74 0.13
C ASP A 275 3.73 2.44 1.45
N GLN A 276 3.25 1.45 2.19
CA GLN A 276 3.97 0.88 3.32
C GLN A 276 4.85 -0.26 2.82
N ILE A 277 6.12 -0.26 3.22
CA ILE A 277 7.09 -1.30 2.88
C ILE A 277 7.71 -1.83 4.16
N GLU A 278 7.85 -3.15 4.24
CA GLU A 278 8.56 -3.85 5.29
C GLU A 278 9.72 -4.62 4.67
N SER A 279 10.96 -4.15 4.91
CA SER A 279 12.18 -4.83 4.48
C SER A 279 12.73 -5.69 5.60
N THR A 280 12.73 -7.00 5.39
CA THR A 280 13.32 -7.97 6.32
C THR A 280 14.67 -8.43 5.78
N PHE A 281 15.74 -8.00 6.44
CA PHE A 281 17.11 -8.41 6.10
C PHE A 281 17.47 -9.67 6.88
N THR A 282 18.09 -10.64 6.21
CA THR A 282 18.63 -11.84 6.83
C THR A 282 20.15 -11.87 6.68
N PHE A 283 20.86 -11.95 7.80
CA PHE A 283 22.32 -11.98 7.86
C PHE A 283 22.79 -12.75 9.10
N THR A 284 24.06 -13.15 9.12
CA THR A 284 24.70 -13.84 10.25
C THR A 284 25.99 -13.12 10.63
N GLY A 285 26.40 -13.25 11.89
CA GLY A 285 27.61 -12.64 12.45
C GLY A 285 27.28 -11.40 13.32
N PRO A 286 27.11 -10.19 12.74
CA PRO A 286 26.78 -9.01 13.50
C PRO A 286 25.41 -9.11 14.21
N GLN A 287 25.28 -8.49 15.41
CA GLN A 287 23.99 -8.40 16.10
C GLN A 287 23.01 -7.47 15.37
N GLN A 288 23.54 -6.43 14.72
CA GLN A 288 22.77 -5.44 13.98
C GLN A 288 23.59 -4.88 12.82
N LEU A 289 22.89 -4.42 11.78
CA LEU A 289 23.45 -3.63 10.70
C LEU A 289 22.73 -2.28 10.61
N THR A 290 23.27 -1.37 9.82
CA THR A 290 22.60 -0.11 9.48
C THR A 290 22.02 -0.24 8.07
N ALA A 291 20.70 -0.27 7.97
CA ALA A 291 20.01 -0.17 6.68
C ALA A 291 19.89 1.31 6.26
N ALA A 292 19.91 1.53 4.96
CA ALA A 292 19.63 2.81 4.34
C ALA A 292 18.40 2.70 3.43
N VAL A 293 17.52 3.71 3.47
CA VAL A 293 16.42 3.89 2.54
C VAL A 293 16.69 5.16 1.75
N GLY A 294 16.71 5.09 0.42
CA GLY A 294 17.24 6.15 -0.43
C GLY A 294 16.23 6.85 -1.32
N LEU A 295 16.53 8.09 -1.67
CA LEU A 295 15.96 8.84 -2.78
C LEU A 295 17.07 9.21 -3.77
N ASN A 296 16.78 9.10 -5.07
CA ASN A 296 17.70 9.52 -6.12
C ASN A 296 17.98 11.04 -6.02
N LYS A 297 19.25 11.44 -6.06
CA LYS A 297 19.64 12.87 -6.07
C LYS A 297 19.34 13.58 -7.38
N THR A 298 19.15 12.82 -8.47
CA THR A 298 18.87 13.33 -9.82
C THR A 298 17.69 12.59 -10.44
N PRO A 299 16.46 12.75 -9.87
CA PRO A 299 15.30 11.97 -10.27
C PRO A 299 14.64 12.42 -11.59
N ALA A 300 15.09 13.49 -12.21
CA ALA A 300 14.58 13.94 -13.49
C ALA A 300 15.16 13.11 -14.64
N ASP A 301 14.37 12.87 -15.69
CA ASP A 301 14.82 12.22 -16.91
C ASP A 301 16.00 12.93 -17.56
N LYS A 302 16.82 12.16 -18.29
CA LYS A 302 17.95 12.71 -19.05
C LYS A 302 17.49 13.81 -20.02
N GLY A 303 18.15 14.95 -19.97
CA GLY A 303 17.85 16.10 -20.84
C GLY A 303 16.71 16.98 -20.33
N GLN A 304 16.05 16.64 -19.25
CA GLN A 304 15.09 17.52 -18.58
C GLN A 304 15.82 18.48 -17.65
N GLU A 305 15.64 19.78 -17.86
CA GLU A 305 16.05 20.77 -16.88
C GLU A 305 15.16 20.65 -15.64
N ALA A 306 15.74 20.37 -14.49
CA ALA A 306 15.02 20.26 -13.23
C ALA A 306 15.68 21.01 -12.10
N VAL A 307 14.89 21.64 -11.25
CA VAL A 307 15.31 22.19 -9.97
C VAL A 307 14.86 21.24 -8.87
N ILE A 308 15.83 20.74 -8.10
CA ILE A 308 15.56 19.77 -7.02
C ILE A 308 15.79 20.47 -5.69
N THR A 309 14.75 20.53 -4.87
CA THR A 309 14.80 21.12 -3.53
C THR A 309 14.64 20.01 -2.48
N PRO A 310 15.73 19.52 -1.88
CA PRO A 310 15.67 18.53 -0.82
C PRO A 310 15.27 19.17 0.52
N SER A 311 14.66 18.37 1.38
CA SER A 311 14.32 18.72 2.76
C SER A 311 14.40 17.49 3.66
N THR A 312 14.87 17.65 4.87
CA THR A 312 14.81 16.64 5.92
C THR A 312 14.03 17.18 7.10
N VAL A 313 13.12 16.39 7.66
CA VAL A 313 12.33 16.76 8.83
C VAL A 313 12.57 15.71 9.93
N PRO A 314 13.60 15.92 10.80
CA PRO A 314 13.98 14.95 11.81
C PRO A 314 12.84 14.57 12.76
N ALA A 315 12.02 15.54 13.17
CA ALA A 315 10.84 15.29 14.04
C ALA A 315 9.83 14.32 13.42
N ASP A 316 9.71 14.31 12.09
CA ASP A 316 8.82 13.44 11.34
C ASP A 316 9.51 12.16 10.83
N ARG A 317 10.80 12.03 11.06
CA ARG A 317 11.62 10.95 10.49
C ARG A 317 11.42 10.85 8.99
N SER A 318 11.41 11.98 8.29
CA SER A 318 11.16 12.05 6.86
C SER A 318 12.27 12.76 6.08
N MET A 319 12.43 12.31 4.85
CA MET A 319 13.29 12.88 3.83
C MET A 319 12.43 13.15 2.60
N ILE A 320 12.47 14.35 2.08
CA ILE A 320 11.54 14.88 1.09
C ILE A 320 12.32 15.56 -0.04
N GLN A 321 11.85 15.40 -1.25
CA GLN A 321 12.32 16.19 -2.40
C GLN A 321 11.12 16.84 -3.09
N TRP A 322 11.32 18.05 -3.60
CA TRP A 322 10.44 18.70 -4.55
C TRP A 322 11.21 18.94 -5.83
N ILE A 323 10.70 18.46 -6.94
CA ILE A 323 11.35 18.44 -8.24
C ILE A 323 10.49 19.24 -9.21
N GLU A 324 11.01 20.35 -9.72
CA GLU A 324 10.36 21.20 -10.71
C GLU A 324 10.98 20.96 -12.08
N GLN A 325 10.19 20.41 -13.00
CA GLN A 325 10.59 20.17 -14.37
C GLN A 325 9.95 21.22 -15.30
N LYS A 326 10.73 21.79 -16.20
CA LYS A 326 10.30 22.86 -17.11
C LYS A 326 9.06 22.47 -17.94
N SER A 327 9.00 21.25 -18.43
CA SER A 327 7.95 20.79 -19.35
C SER A 327 6.82 20.01 -18.69
N ASN A 328 7.07 19.37 -17.54
CA ASN A 328 6.17 18.35 -16.96
C ASN A 328 5.52 18.80 -15.65
N GLY A 329 5.76 20.05 -15.23
CA GLY A 329 5.29 20.54 -13.93
C GLY A 329 6.22 20.09 -12.80
N ALA A 330 5.68 20.01 -11.59
CA ALA A 330 6.46 19.62 -10.42
C ALA A 330 5.89 18.40 -9.73
N PHE A 331 6.75 17.63 -9.10
CA PHE A 331 6.35 16.49 -8.27
C PHE A 331 7.17 16.42 -6.98
N GLY A 332 6.56 15.86 -5.95
CA GLY A 332 7.23 15.59 -4.70
C GLY A 332 7.51 14.10 -4.55
N THR A 333 8.65 13.76 -3.93
CA THR A 333 8.92 12.41 -3.41
C THR A 333 9.22 12.48 -1.93
N ALA A 334 8.90 11.43 -1.18
CA ALA A 334 9.26 11.38 0.23
C ALA A 334 9.43 9.94 0.74
N VAL A 335 10.28 9.81 1.75
CA VAL A 335 10.46 8.60 2.55
C VAL A 335 10.21 8.98 4.01
N ILE A 336 9.46 8.13 4.73
CA ILE A 336 9.26 8.22 6.17
C ILE A 336 9.73 6.91 6.79
N VAL A 337 10.70 6.97 7.71
CA VAL A 337 11.25 5.81 8.42
C VAL A 337 11.04 6.02 9.92
N PRO A 338 9.95 5.54 10.51
CA PRO A 338 9.57 5.86 11.89
C PRO A 338 10.63 5.50 12.95
N THR A 339 11.45 4.48 12.65
CA THR A 339 12.52 3.98 13.53
C THR A 339 13.90 4.51 13.17
N ALA A 340 14.01 5.46 12.20
CA ALA A 340 15.29 6.08 11.87
C ALA A 340 15.87 6.82 13.07
N ASP A 341 17.20 6.79 13.20
CA ASP A 341 17.91 7.61 14.16
C ASP A 341 17.67 9.10 13.88
N GLU A 342 17.63 9.95 14.92
CA GLU A 342 17.39 11.40 14.75
C GLU A 342 18.40 12.10 13.86
N LYS A 343 19.65 11.58 13.85
CA LYS A 343 20.73 12.05 12.99
C LYS A 343 21.06 11.05 11.88
N GLY A 344 20.14 10.14 11.60
CA GLY A 344 20.33 9.05 10.66
C GLY A 344 20.17 9.48 9.19
N TYR A 345 20.86 10.55 8.78
CA TYR A 345 20.90 10.99 7.38
C TYR A 345 22.32 10.84 6.84
N ALA A 346 22.42 10.30 5.64
CA ALA A 346 23.68 10.21 4.90
C ALA A 346 23.41 10.49 3.42
N GLU A 347 24.47 10.56 2.67
CA GLU A 347 24.40 10.64 1.21
C GLU A 347 25.61 9.94 0.57
N ASP A 348 25.38 9.44 -0.63
CA ASP A 348 26.45 9.03 -1.54
C ASP A 348 26.39 9.86 -2.83
N LYS A 349 27.09 9.42 -3.87
CA LYS A 349 27.12 10.11 -5.16
C LYS A 349 25.72 10.19 -5.81
N LEU A 350 24.88 9.18 -5.63
CA LEU A 350 23.60 9.02 -6.34
C LEU A 350 22.39 9.26 -5.44
N ASN A 351 22.52 9.11 -4.13
CA ASN A 351 21.39 9.02 -3.22
C ASN A 351 21.50 9.96 -2.03
N THR A 352 20.35 10.47 -1.58
CA THR A 352 20.14 10.90 -0.20
C THR A 352 19.54 9.72 0.57
N LEU A 353 19.96 9.51 1.81
CA LEU A 353 19.69 8.28 2.57
C LEU A 353 19.15 8.59 3.97
N MET A 354 18.15 7.83 4.38
CA MET A 354 17.74 7.70 5.79
C MET A 354 18.26 6.40 6.36
N LEU A 355 18.93 6.48 7.51
CA LEU A 355 19.58 5.35 8.16
C LEU A 355 18.75 4.84 9.35
N ALA A 356 18.63 3.52 9.46
CA ALA A 356 17.99 2.86 10.57
C ALA A 356 18.73 1.57 10.94
N LYS A 357 18.78 1.24 12.24
CA LYS A 357 19.32 -0.02 12.71
C LYS A 357 18.37 -1.17 12.37
N VAL A 358 18.93 -2.29 11.93
CA VAL A 358 18.18 -3.51 11.61
C VAL A 358 18.79 -4.71 12.29
N ILE A 359 17.92 -5.63 12.72
CA ILE A 359 18.25 -6.91 13.31
C ILE A 359 17.84 -8.00 12.31
N SER A 360 18.69 -9.02 12.16
CA SER A 360 18.41 -10.13 11.24
C SER A 360 17.05 -10.77 11.51
N GLY A 361 16.24 -10.91 10.45
CA GLY A 361 14.91 -11.50 10.50
C GLY A 361 13.80 -10.58 11.05
N GLN A 362 14.12 -9.33 11.43
CA GLN A 362 13.10 -8.37 11.86
C GLN A 362 12.81 -7.34 10.79
N PRO A 363 11.52 -6.97 10.55
CA PRO A 363 11.16 -6.03 9.51
C PRO A 363 11.52 -4.59 9.88
N LEU A 364 12.17 -3.88 8.96
CA LEU A 364 12.22 -2.42 8.93
C LEU A 364 11.01 -1.91 8.18
N ARG A 365 10.09 -1.23 8.88
CA ARG A 365 8.94 -0.59 8.26
C ARG A 365 9.26 0.84 7.87
N TYR A 366 8.93 1.18 6.64
CA TYR A 366 9.03 2.53 6.12
C TYR A 366 7.93 2.82 5.09
N TYR A 367 7.81 4.06 4.70
CA TYR A 367 6.78 4.52 3.78
C TYR A 367 7.44 5.35 2.67
N VAL A 368 6.97 5.12 1.45
CA VAL A 368 7.46 5.84 0.26
C VAL A 368 6.28 6.43 -0.48
N GLY A 369 6.40 7.68 -0.89
CA GLY A 369 5.31 8.33 -1.57
C GLY A 369 5.77 9.35 -2.60
N SER A 370 4.88 9.62 -3.56
CA SER A 370 5.06 10.66 -4.56
C SER A 370 3.72 11.26 -4.96
N GLY A 371 3.75 12.58 -5.27
CA GLY A 371 2.60 13.31 -5.76
C GLY A 371 2.99 14.33 -6.81
N TRP A 372 2.13 14.54 -7.81
CA TRP A 372 2.39 15.36 -8.98
C TRP A 372 1.39 16.50 -9.12
N THR A 373 1.86 17.70 -9.52
CA THR A 373 0.99 18.87 -9.69
C THR A 373 -0.12 18.66 -10.71
N ARG A 374 0.13 17.88 -11.77
CA ARG A 374 -0.88 17.56 -12.78
C ARG A 374 -1.85 16.44 -12.35
N GLY A 375 -1.57 15.76 -11.25
CA GLY A 375 -2.49 14.80 -10.62
C GLY A 375 -3.68 15.45 -9.92
N GLY A 376 -3.59 16.77 -9.64
CA GLY A 376 -4.70 17.59 -9.15
C GLY A 376 -4.78 17.76 -7.64
N ASP A 377 -4.13 16.92 -6.84
CA ASP A 377 -4.22 17.00 -5.37
C ASP A 377 -3.15 17.91 -4.74
N PHE A 378 -2.08 18.24 -5.46
CA PHE A 378 -0.98 19.09 -5.01
C PHE A 378 -0.72 20.18 -6.05
N ALA A 379 -0.84 21.44 -5.67
CA ALA A 379 -0.53 22.57 -6.55
C ALA A 379 0.89 23.11 -6.29
N THR A 380 1.38 22.97 -5.07
CA THR A 380 2.63 23.60 -4.61
C THR A 380 3.49 22.63 -3.79
N ARG A 381 4.75 23.02 -3.60
CA ARG A 381 5.66 22.35 -2.66
C ARG A 381 5.09 22.30 -1.25
N ASP A 382 4.46 23.38 -0.80
CA ASP A 382 3.91 23.46 0.56
C ASP A 382 2.73 22.49 0.76
N ASP A 383 1.93 22.23 -0.28
CA ASP A 383 0.86 21.21 -0.21
C ASP A 383 1.47 19.82 -0.03
N TRP A 384 2.55 19.51 -0.76
CA TRP A 384 3.26 18.25 -0.60
C TRP A 384 3.90 18.12 0.79
N LEU A 385 4.55 19.15 1.30
CA LEU A 385 5.15 19.14 2.65
C LEU A 385 4.09 18.92 3.74
N LYS A 386 2.94 19.58 3.63
CA LYS A 386 1.80 19.38 4.56
C LYS A 386 1.28 17.94 4.50
N TYR A 387 1.16 17.38 3.28
CA TYR A 387 0.72 16.00 3.12
C TYR A 387 1.70 15.01 3.74
N VAL A 388 3.00 15.17 3.54
CA VAL A 388 4.03 14.32 4.15
C VAL A 388 3.99 14.41 5.67
N ALA A 389 3.89 15.63 6.23
CA ALA A 389 3.78 15.82 7.68
C ALA A 389 2.51 15.16 8.26
N ALA A 390 1.38 15.28 7.55
CA ALA A 390 0.14 14.61 7.93
C ALA A 390 0.28 13.09 7.90
N GLN A 391 0.92 12.54 6.87
CA GLN A 391 1.18 11.10 6.78
C GLN A 391 2.13 10.63 7.89
N ALA A 392 3.19 11.35 8.19
CA ALA A 392 4.08 11.05 9.29
C ALA A 392 3.36 11.04 10.65
N ALA A 393 2.44 11.99 10.86
CA ALA A 393 1.61 12.02 12.05
C ALA A 393 0.66 10.81 12.14
N ARG A 394 0.02 10.42 11.01
CA ARG A 394 -0.83 9.21 10.94
C ARG A 394 -0.06 7.94 11.28
N VAL A 395 1.16 7.80 10.76
CA VAL A 395 2.04 6.65 11.02
C VAL A 395 2.41 6.55 12.51
N ARG A 396 2.69 7.68 13.17
CA ARG A 396 3.00 7.72 14.61
C ARG A 396 1.77 7.54 15.50
N SER A 397 0.58 7.82 14.99
CA SER A 397 -0.68 7.74 15.73
C SER A 397 -1.70 6.91 14.95
N PRO A 398 -1.52 5.58 14.90
CA PRO A 398 -2.46 4.71 14.20
C PRO A 398 -3.84 4.76 14.84
N VAL A 399 -4.86 4.39 14.08
CA VAL A 399 -6.21 4.23 14.63
C VAL A 399 -6.28 3.04 15.58
N SER A 400 -7.16 3.14 16.58
CA SER A 400 -7.50 2.04 17.48
C SER A 400 -8.86 1.47 17.08
N VAL A 401 -8.94 0.16 16.97
CA VAL A 401 -10.18 -0.57 16.61
C VAL A 401 -10.66 -1.34 17.82
N THR A 402 -11.91 -1.12 18.21
CA THR A 402 -12.60 -1.86 19.30
C THR A 402 -13.82 -2.57 18.69
N LEU A 403 -13.95 -3.84 19.04
CA LEU A 403 -15.01 -4.71 18.52
C LEU A 403 -16.04 -5.01 19.62
N GLY A 404 -17.32 -4.92 19.27
CA GLY A 404 -18.44 -5.24 20.11
C GLY A 404 -19.43 -6.18 19.40
N LYS A 405 -20.15 -6.97 20.18
CA LYS A 405 -21.32 -7.72 19.67
C LYS A 405 -22.56 -6.89 19.97
N SER A 406 -23.40 -6.66 18.97
CA SER A 406 -24.73 -6.08 19.15
C SER A 406 -25.80 -7.03 18.57
N ASN A 407 -26.91 -7.06 19.23
CA ASN A 407 -28.10 -7.81 18.80
C ASN A 407 -29.02 -6.92 18.00
#